data_60d670fbcbf0bc9f1b73ae69301ecec2
#
_entry.id   60d670fbcbf0bc9f1b73ae69301ecec2
#
_cell.length_a   1.000
_cell.length_b   1.000
_cell.length_c   1.000
_cell.angle_alpha   90.00
_cell.angle_beta   90.00
_cell.angle_gamma   90.00
#
_symmetry.space_group_name_H-M   'P 1'
#
loop_
_entity.id
_entity.type
_entity.pdbx_description
1 polymer ?
#
loop_
_entity_poly.entity_id
_entity_poly.type
_entity_poly.pdbx_seq_one_letter_code
_entity_poly.pdbx_strand_id
1 'polypeptide(L)'
;SPIEFTYKEKHRVVNPYKLINNQGVWYLLADENEQLKSFTFSKIKQFSWSNESKVFTPKKEFLDKISQNDTNWFSQELIEVVLEINNTAKEYFFRKDTLPNKQILEQKENYFTVSTKVSYDDEILRVVKYWMPYIKIVSPLYLREKFNNILEDYLKTTQPCNEGCNSS
;
A
#
# COMPACT_ATOMS: atom_id res chain seq x y z
N SER A 1 15.48 -23.95 1.86
CA SER A 1 14.64 -24.41 2.98
C SER A 1 13.38 -23.56 3.07
N PRO A 2 12.25 -24.14 3.50
CA PRO A 2 11.05 -23.40 3.77
C PRO A 2 11.25 -22.37 4.88
N ILE A 3 10.44 -21.33 4.86
CA ILE A 3 10.40 -20.28 5.87
C ILE A 3 9.01 -20.18 6.48
N GLU A 4 8.94 -19.73 7.72
CA GLU A 4 7.69 -19.51 8.41
C GLU A 4 7.60 -18.09 8.96
N PHE A 5 6.40 -17.52 8.94
CA PHE A 5 6.14 -16.17 9.43
C PHE A 5 4.65 -15.96 9.71
N THR A 6 4.35 -14.88 10.43
CA THR A 6 2.98 -14.40 10.61
C THR A 6 2.68 -13.30 9.59
N TYR A 7 1.59 -13.46 8.84
CA TYR A 7 1.09 -12.49 7.85
C TYR A 7 -0.42 -12.32 7.98
N LYS A 8 -0.89 -11.09 8.24
CA LYS A 8 -2.31 -10.80 8.49
C LYS A 8 -2.90 -11.72 9.56
N GLU A 9 -2.26 -11.79 10.72
CA GLU A 9 -2.65 -12.61 11.89
C GLU A 9 -2.72 -14.12 11.63
N LYS A 10 -2.20 -14.59 10.49
CA LYS A 10 -2.14 -16.01 10.14
C LYS A 10 -0.70 -16.49 10.06
N HIS A 11 -0.43 -17.62 10.68
CA HIS A 11 0.84 -18.32 10.52
C HIS A 11 0.93 -18.91 9.11
N ARG A 12 2.08 -18.73 8.46
CA ARG A 12 2.36 -19.17 7.10
C ARG A 12 3.66 -19.96 7.06
N VAL A 13 3.64 -21.07 6.34
CA VAL A 13 4.83 -21.83 5.98
C VAL A 13 4.92 -21.84 4.48
N VAL A 14 6.00 -21.32 3.92
CA VAL A 14 6.12 -21.10 2.48
C VAL A 14 7.50 -21.46 1.96
N ASN A 15 7.59 -21.78 0.69
CA ASN A 15 8.85 -21.96 -0.02
C ASN A 15 9.23 -20.65 -0.73
N PRO A 16 10.30 -19.96 -0.31
CA PRO A 16 10.67 -18.67 -0.88
C PRO A 16 11.27 -18.82 -2.28
N TYR A 17 10.87 -17.96 -3.21
CA TYR A 17 11.40 -17.93 -4.57
C TYR A 17 12.21 -16.67 -4.87
N LYS A 18 11.62 -15.48 -4.67
CA LYS A 18 12.24 -14.22 -5.08
C LYS A 18 11.79 -13.06 -4.20
N LEU A 19 12.69 -12.12 -3.93
CA LEU A 19 12.35 -10.80 -3.42
C LEU A 19 12.28 -9.83 -4.59
N ILE A 20 11.18 -9.07 -4.66
CA ILE A 20 10.97 -8.07 -5.71
C ILE A 20 10.75 -6.72 -5.07
N ASN A 21 11.42 -5.69 -5.58
CA ASN A 21 11.14 -4.31 -5.23
C ASN A 21 10.27 -3.68 -6.31
N ASN A 22 9.12 -3.16 -5.90
CA ASN A 22 8.27 -2.37 -6.77
C ASN A 22 8.00 -1.01 -6.14
N GLN A 23 8.49 0.04 -6.75
CA GLN A 23 8.35 1.43 -6.30
C GLN A 23 8.73 1.65 -4.81
N GLY A 24 9.79 0.99 -4.36
CA GLY A 24 10.29 1.10 -2.98
C GLY A 24 9.63 0.14 -1.99
N VAL A 25 8.69 -0.68 -2.42
CA VAL A 25 8.06 -1.73 -1.61
C VAL A 25 8.64 -3.08 -1.96
N TRP A 26 9.07 -3.81 -0.92
CA TRP A 26 9.58 -5.17 -1.08
C TRP A 26 8.47 -6.20 -0.93
N TYR A 27 8.47 -7.16 -1.85
CA TYR A 27 7.56 -8.30 -1.86
C TYR A 27 8.33 -9.60 -1.89
N LEU A 28 7.89 -10.55 -1.09
CA LEU A 28 8.36 -11.93 -1.14
C LEU A 28 7.42 -12.74 -2.02
N LEU A 29 7.94 -13.28 -3.12
CA LEU A 29 7.25 -14.33 -3.88
C LEU A 29 7.59 -15.68 -3.28
N ALA A 30 6.58 -16.43 -2.93
CA ALA A 30 6.73 -17.74 -2.31
C ALA A 30 5.60 -18.71 -2.72
N ASP A 31 5.91 -20.00 -2.73
CA ASP A 31 4.92 -21.05 -2.89
C ASP A 31 4.30 -21.39 -1.55
N GLU A 32 2.98 -21.22 -1.44
CA GLU A 32 2.17 -21.72 -0.33
C GLU A 32 1.13 -22.69 -0.87
N ASN A 33 1.20 -23.96 -0.48
CA ASN A 33 0.27 -25.02 -0.90
C ASN A 33 0.13 -25.13 -2.44
N GLU A 34 1.25 -25.20 -3.14
CA GLU A 34 1.32 -25.32 -4.60
C GLU A 34 0.78 -24.08 -5.36
N GLN A 35 0.68 -22.96 -4.69
CA GLN A 35 0.29 -21.69 -5.27
C GLN A 35 1.35 -20.62 -5.05
N LEU A 36 1.78 -20.00 -6.13
CA LEU A 36 2.70 -18.87 -6.05
C LEU A 36 1.95 -17.65 -5.58
N LYS A 37 2.37 -17.11 -4.43
CA LYS A 37 1.78 -15.95 -3.75
C LYS A 37 2.79 -14.85 -3.51
N SER A 38 2.30 -13.64 -3.40
CA SER A 38 3.07 -12.46 -3.11
C SER A 38 2.74 -11.94 -1.69
N PHE A 39 3.76 -11.69 -0.89
CA PHE A 39 3.64 -11.17 0.48
C PHE A 39 4.40 -9.85 0.59
N THR A 40 3.74 -8.78 1.03
CA THR A 40 4.40 -7.51 1.31
C THR A 40 5.38 -7.68 2.47
N PHE A 41 6.66 -7.48 2.23
CA PHE A 41 7.72 -7.82 3.20
C PHE A 41 7.57 -7.07 4.53
N SER A 42 7.17 -5.81 4.51
CA SER A 42 6.95 -5.00 5.72
C SER A 42 5.79 -5.47 6.60
N LYS A 43 4.91 -6.33 6.09
CA LYS A 43 3.79 -6.94 6.85
C LYS A 43 4.13 -8.32 7.41
N ILE A 44 5.31 -8.84 7.12
CA ILE A 44 5.81 -10.11 7.65
C ILE A 44 6.27 -9.88 9.09
N LYS A 45 5.78 -10.70 10.02
CA LYS A 45 6.17 -10.69 11.43
C LYS A 45 6.65 -12.08 11.83
N GLN A 46 7.47 -12.17 12.88
CA GLN A 46 7.93 -13.44 13.46
C GLN A 46 8.55 -14.39 12.41
N PHE A 47 9.46 -13.86 11.63
CA PHE A 47 10.16 -14.62 10.59
C PHE A 47 11.12 -15.63 11.22
N SER A 48 11.07 -16.90 10.77
CA SER A 48 12.01 -17.95 11.14
C SER A 48 12.19 -18.97 10.01
N TRP A 49 13.24 -19.78 10.12
CA TRP A 49 13.38 -20.95 9.25
C TRP A 49 12.42 -22.03 9.75
N SER A 50 11.70 -22.65 8.84
CA SER A 50 10.84 -23.78 9.21
C SER A 50 11.71 -24.97 9.62
N ASN A 51 11.34 -25.59 10.74
CA ASN A 51 11.98 -26.81 11.23
C ASN A 51 11.63 -28.05 10.38
N GLU A 52 10.80 -27.89 9.35
CA GLU A 52 10.53 -28.98 8.43
C GLU A 52 11.79 -29.30 7.61
N SER A 53 12.32 -30.49 7.78
CA SER A 53 13.56 -30.99 7.13
C SER A 53 13.40 -31.20 5.61
N LYS A 54 12.37 -30.67 4.99
CA LYS A 54 12.13 -30.82 3.55
C LYS A 54 13.03 -29.86 2.77
N VAL A 55 13.94 -30.43 2.02
CA VAL A 55 14.67 -29.67 1.01
C VAL A 55 13.67 -29.24 -0.06
N PHE A 56 13.47 -27.94 -0.17
CA PHE A 56 12.65 -27.33 -1.18
C PHE A 56 13.36 -27.40 -2.55
N THR A 57 12.71 -28.00 -3.54
CA THR A 57 13.16 -27.96 -4.94
C THR A 57 12.27 -26.98 -5.70
N PRO A 58 12.83 -25.89 -6.25
CA PRO A 58 12.04 -24.93 -7.03
C PRO A 58 11.35 -25.56 -8.22
N LYS A 59 10.06 -25.35 -8.37
CA LYS A 59 9.28 -25.79 -9.52
C LYS A 59 9.60 -24.91 -10.74
N LYS A 60 9.99 -25.54 -11.85
CA LYS A 60 10.33 -24.83 -13.09
C LYS A 60 9.17 -23.94 -13.58
N GLU A 61 7.95 -24.42 -13.46
CA GLU A 61 6.74 -23.66 -13.81
C GLU A 61 6.65 -22.31 -13.08
N PHE A 62 7.00 -22.26 -11.80
CA PHE A 62 6.98 -21.02 -11.02
C PHE A 62 8.14 -20.10 -11.40
N LEU A 63 9.32 -20.67 -11.67
CA LEU A 63 10.48 -19.88 -12.15
C LEU A 63 10.17 -19.25 -13.51
N ASP A 64 9.53 -19.98 -14.43
CA ASP A 64 9.13 -19.47 -15.75
C ASP A 64 8.08 -18.35 -15.61
N LYS A 65 7.09 -18.52 -14.73
CA LYS A 65 6.10 -17.48 -14.42
C LYS A 65 6.74 -16.24 -13.83
N ILE A 66 7.69 -16.38 -12.92
CA ILE A 66 8.40 -15.27 -12.29
C ILE A 66 9.24 -14.50 -13.31
N SER A 67 9.88 -15.19 -14.27
CA SER A 67 10.71 -14.55 -15.29
C SER A 67 9.90 -13.81 -16.35
N GLN A 68 8.68 -14.29 -16.66
CA GLN A 68 7.84 -13.72 -17.71
C GLN A 68 6.97 -12.54 -17.25
N ASN A 69 6.68 -12.40 -15.94
CA ASN A 69 5.66 -11.50 -15.41
C ASN A 69 6.11 -10.71 -14.18
N ASP A 70 7.22 -10.00 -14.24
CA ASP A 70 7.69 -9.21 -13.08
C ASP A 70 6.68 -8.14 -12.57
N THR A 71 5.70 -7.77 -13.39
CA THR A 71 4.73 -6.71 -13.06
C THR A 71 3.35 -7.21 -12.59
N ASN A 72 2.95 -8.45 -12.90
CA ASN A 72 1.59 -8.95 -12.62
C ASN A 72 1.39 -9.61 -11.25
N TRP A 73 2.47 -9.82 -10.49
CA TRP A 73 2.41 -10.50 -9.17
C TRP A 73 1.79 -9.66 -8.07
N PHE A 74 1.66 -8.35 -8.29
CA PHE A 74 1.19 -7.38 -7.29
C PHE A 74 -0.32 -7.21 -7.29
N SER A 75 -1.04 -7.84 -8.24
CA SER A 75 -2.45 -7.60 -8.48
C SER A 75 -3.41 -8.31 -7.51
N GLN A 76 -2.94 -9.18 -6.61
CA GLN A 76 -3.84 -10.04 -5.84
C GLN A 76 -4.50 -9.38 -4.62
N GLU A 77 -4.02 -8.21 -4.16
CA GLU A 77 -4.61 -7.50 -3.01
C GLU A 77 -4.48 -5.97 -3.15
N LEU A 78 -4.84 -5.46 -4.31
CA LEU A 78 -4.85 -4.02 -4.51
C LEU A 78 -6.04 -3.40 -3.79
N ILE A 79 -5.77 -2.33 -3.06
CA ILE A 79 -6.79 -1.50 -2.42
C ILE A 79 -7.27 -0.51 -3.47
N GLU A 80 -8.55 -0.58 -3.83
CA GLU A 80 -9.15 0.45 -4.67
C GLU A 80 -9.44 1.69 -3.84
N VAL A 81 -8.89 2.81 -4.26
CA VAL A 81 -9.06 4.10 -3.61
C VAL A 81 -9.70 5.08 -4.58
N VAL A 82 -10.78 5.72 -4.14
CA VAL A 82 -11.43 6.79 -4.88
C VAL A 82 -11.05 8.12 -4.26
N LEU A 83 -10.55 9.02 -5.10
CA LEU A 83 -10.10 10.36 -4.73
C LEU A 83 -10.95 11.41 -5.43
N GLU A 84 -11.27 12.48 -4.71
CA GLU A 84 -11.80 13.73 -5.28
C GLU A 84 -10.65 14.72 -5.41
N ILE A 85 -10.46 15.27 -6.59
CA ILE A 85 -9.36 16.18 -6.92
C ILE A 85 -9.94 17.49 -7.43
N ASN A 86 -9.53 18.61 -6.84
CA ASN A 86 -9.95 19.94 -7.26
C ASN A 86 -9.38 20.25 -8.67
N ASN A 87 -10.21 20.84 -9.52
CA ASN A 87 -9.83 21.20 -10.90
C ASN A 87 -8.64 22.17 -10.96
N THR A 88 -8.36 22.94 -9.91
CA THR A 88 -7.18 23.81 -9.82
C THR A 88 -5.88 23.02 -9.88
N ALA A 89 -5.87 21.79 -9.35
CA ALA A 89 -4.71 20.90 -9.37
C ALA A 89 -4.63 19.99 -10.60
N LYS A 90 -5.65 20.04 -11.49
CA LYS A 90 -5.80 19.10 -12.61
C LYS A 90 -4.57 19.02 -13.51
N GLU A 91 -4.07 20.16 -13.97
CA GLU A 91 -2.93 20.19 -14.89
C GLU A 91 -1.66 19.61 -14.26
N TYR A 92 -1.39 19.93 -13.01
CA TYR A 92 -0.22 19.43 -12.28
C TYR A 92 -0.34 17.94 -11.98
N PHE A 93 -1.54 17.49 -11.62
CA PHE A 93 -1.81 16.11 -11.29
C PHE A 93 -1.67 15.17 -12.49
N PHE A 94 -2.06 15.61 -13.69
CA PHE A 94 -1.95 14.81 -14.90
C PHE A 94 -0.55 14.85 -15.52
N ARG A 95 0.25 15.87 -15.27
CA ARG A 95 1.64 15.95 -15.76
C ARG A 95 2.56 14.93 -15.07
N LYS A 96 2.30 14.59 -13.82
CA LYS A 96 3.04 13.57 -13.08
C LYS A 96 2.22 12.30 -13.02
N ASP A 97 2.82 11.19 -13.37
CA ASP A 97 2.19 9.87 -13.22
C ASP A 97 2.26 9.42 -11.74
N THR A 98 1.53 10.15 -10.88
CA THR A 98 1.59 10.02 -9.42
C THR A 98 0.72 8.88 -8.88
N LEU A 99 -0.23 8.38 -9.69
CA LEU A 99 -1.14 7.32 -9.29
C LEU A 99 -1.09 6.15 -10.28
N PRO A 100 -0.82 4.94 -9.80
CA PRO A 100 -0.86 3.74 -10.63
C PRO A 100 -2.30 3.43 -11.06
N ASN A 101 -2.47 2.95 -12.28
CA ASN A 101 -3.76 2.47 -12.80
C ASN A 101 -4.94 3.44 -12.56
N LYS A 102 -4.71 4.74 -12.71
CA LYS A 102 -5.74 5.76 -12.51
C LYS A 102 -6.84 5.69 -13.57
N GLN A 103 -8.08 5.78 -13.13
CA GLN A 103 -9.27 5.88 -13.98
C GLN A 103 -10.11 7.07 -13.53
N ILE A 104 -10.46 7.95 -14.47
CA ILE A 104 -11.39 9.06 -14.19
C ILE A 104 -12.80 8.47 -14.15
N LEU A 105 -13.47 8.60 -13.01
CA LEU A 105 -14.84 8.12 -12.83
C LEU A 105 -15.86 9.17 -13.21
N GLU A 106 -15.66 10.41 -12.78
CA GLU A 106 -16.60 11.52 -12.98
C GLU A 106 -15.81 12.83 -13.09
N GLN A 107 -16.33 13.75 -13.89
CA GLN A 107 -15.82 15.12 -13.98
C GLN A 107 -16.96 16.10 -13.73
N LYS A 108 -16.78 16.98 -12.74
CA LYS A 108 -17.70 18.08 -12.40
C LYS A 108 -17.03 19.43 -12.62
N GLU A 109 -17.79 20.49 -12.45
CA GLU A 109 -17.32 21.87 -12.71
C GLU A 109 -16.10 22.23 -11.84
N ASN A 110 -16.10 21.84 -10.55
CA ASN A 110 -15.07 22.21 -9.58
C ASN A 110 -14.10 21.11 -9.20
N TYR A 111 -14.43 19.86 -9.49
CA TYR A 111 -13.61 18.70 -9.15
C TYR A 111 -13.84 17.53 -10.12
N PHE A 112 -12.92 16.59 -10.08
CA PHE A 112 -13.07 15.31 -10.75
C PHE A 112 -12.73 14.17 -9.79
N THR A 113 -13.33 13.01 -10.04
CA THR A 113 -13.17 11.81 -9.22
C THR A 113 -12.33 10.79 -9.97
N VAL A 114 -11.33 10.23 -9.28
CA VAL A 114 -10.40 9.27 -9.84
C VAL A 114 -10.39 8.02 -8.97
N SER A 115 -10.47 6.86 -9.60
CA SER A 115 -10.13 5.58 -8.96
C SER A 115 -8.68 5.23 -9.25
N THR A 116 -8.00 4.71 -8.26
CA THR A 116 -6.65 4.15 -8.37
C THR A 116 -6.54 2.89 -7.53
N LYS A 117 -5.59 2.03 -7.86
CA LYS A 117 -5.33 0.80 -7.12
C LYS A 117 -3.92 0.84 -6.54
N VAL A 118 -3.83 0.71 -5.23
CA VAL A 118 -2.58 0.78 -4.47
C VAL A 118 -2.35 -0.52 -3.69
N SER A 119 -1.09 -0.83 -3.42
CA SER A 119 -0.73 -2.06 -2.72
C SER A 119 -0.86 -1.95 -1.21
N TYR A 120 -0.74 -0.73 -0.66
CA TYR A 120 -0.83 -0.45 0.79
C TYR A 120 -1.19 1.01 1.05
N ASP A 121 -1.69 1.28 2.27
CA ASP A 121 -2.23 2.59 2.65
C ASP A 121 -1.24 3.75 2.47
N ASP A 122 0.03 3.58 2.89
CA ASP A 122 1.01 4.66 2.87
C ASP A 122 1.38 5.12 1.45
N GLU A 123 1.18 4.29 0.45
CA GLU A 123 1.38 4.64 -0.95
C GLU A 123 0.46 5.80 -1.34
N ILE A 124 -0.83 5.69 -1.03
CA ILE A 124 -1.80 6.75 -1.32
C ILE A 124 -1.73 7.91 -0.32
N LEU A 125 -1.48 7.63 0.96
CA LEU A 125 -1.40 8.66 1.99
C LEU A 125 -0.27 9.66 1.71
N ARG A 126 0.86 9.23 1.15
CA ARG A 126 1.94 10.12 0.70
C ARG A 126 1.47 11.08 -0.39
N VAL A 127 0.73 10.57 -1.37
CA VAL A 127 0.20 11.39 -2.47
C VAL A 127 -0.80 12.40 -1.92
N VAL A 128 -1.73 11.97 -1.06
CA VAL A 128 -2.74 12.85 -0.48
C VAL A 128 -2.10 13.94 0.38
N LYS A 129 -1.10 13.61 1.21
CA LYS A 129 -0.35 14.60 2.01
C LYS A 129 0.36 15.64 1.14
N TYR A 130 0.96 15.21 0.04
CA TYR A 130 1.68 16.10 -0.87
C TYR A 130 0.74 17.08 -1.60
N TRP A 131 -0.47 16.63 -1.96
CA TRP A 131 -1.44 17.41 -2.73
C TRP A 131 -2.50 18.12 -1.89
N MET A 132 -2.45 18.02 -0.57
CA MET A 132 -3.36 18.81 0.28
C MET A 132 -3.24 20.31 0.00
N PRO A 133 -4.35 21.06 0.04
CA PRO A 133 -5.75 20.66 0.31
C PRO A 133 -6.57 20.26 -0.93
N TYR A 134 -5.93 20.05 -2.08
CA TYR A 134 -6.61 19.88 -3.38
C TYR A 134 -7.09 18.45 -3.62
N ILE A 135 -6.72 17.50 -2.79
CA ILE A 135 -7.09 16.08 -2.88
C ILE A 135 -7.81 15.63 -1.61
N LYS A 136 -8.86 14.80 -1.79
CA LYS A 136 -9.60 14.18 -0.69
C LYS A 136 -9.81 12.70 -0.96
N ILE A 137 -9.74 11.86 0.09
CA ILE A 137 -10.09 10.45 0.03
C ILE A 137 -11.60 10.31 0.16
N VAL A 138 -12.26 9.74 -0.85
CA VAL A 138 -13.69 9.45 -0.85
C VAL A 138 -13.93 8.06 -0.29
N SER A 139 -13.22 7.06 -0.79
CA SER A 139 -13.28 5.66 -0.32
C SER A 139 -11.91 5.00 -0.39
N PRO A 140 -11.66 3.93 0.36
CA PRO A 140 -12.52 3.33 1.39
C PRO A 140 -12.60 4.18 2.68
N LEU A 141 -13.70 3.99 3.43
CA LEU A 141 -13.96 4.79 4.63
C LEU A 141 -12.84 4.71 5.67
N TYR A 142 -12.31 3.49 5.94
CA TYR A 142 -11.24 3.31 6.91
C TYR A 142 -9.99 4.13 6.60
N LEU A 143 -9.66 4.29 5.32
CA LEU A 143 -8.49 5.04 4.87
C LEU A 143 -8.70 6.55 5.03
N ARG A 144 -9.92 7.02 4.78
CA ARG A 144 -10.32 8.42 5.04
C ARG A 144 -10.24 8.74 6.54
N GLU A 145 -10.76 7.85 7.39
CA GLU A 145 -10.70 8.01 8.85
C GLU A 145 -9.26 7.97 9.36
N LYS A 146 -8.44 7.05 8.86
CA LYS A 146 -7.01 6.98 9.17
C LYS A 146 -6.29 8.29 8.83
N PHE A 147 -6.59 8.86 7.68
CA PHE A 147 -6.00 10.14 7.26
C PHE A 147 -6.47 11.30 8.14
N ASN A 148 -7.75 11.39 8.45
CA ASN A 148 -8.29 12.41 9.34
C ASN A 148 -7.66 12.35 10.73
N ASN A 149 -7.50 11.16 11.31
CA ASN A 149 -6.82 10.98 12.59
C ASN A 149 -5.37 11.48 12.57
N ILE A 150 -4.64 11.24 11.47
CA ILE A 150 -3.28 11.78 11.30
C ILE A 150 -3.27 13.30 11.32
N LEU A 151 -4.24 13.95 10.67
CA LEU A 151 -4.36 15.41 10.65
C LEU A 151 -4.77 15.99 12.02
N GLU A 152 -5.70 15.34 12.71
CA GLU A 152 -6.10 15.75 14.05
C GLU A 152 -4.94 15.65 15.04
N ASP A 153 -4.18 14.57 15.00
CA ASP A 153 -3.01 14.38 15.85
C ASP A 153 -1.94 15.44 15.54
N TYR A 154 -1.72 15.74 14.27
CA TYR A 154 -0.82 16.83 13.88
C TYR A 154 -1.27 18.18 14.43
N LEU A 155 -2.56 18.51 14.31
CA LEU A 155 -3.09 19.78 14.84
C LEU A 155 -2.97 19.88 16.36
N LYS A 156 -3.19 18.78 17.10
CA LYS A 156 -2.99 18.75 18.56
C LYS A 156 -1.54 19.04 18.96
N THR A 157 -0.57 18.59 18.19
CA THR A 157 0.86 18.82 18.46
C THR A 157 1.33 20.22 18.10
N THR A 158 0.61 20.92 17.21
CA THR A 158 0.99 22.26 16.71
C THR A 158 0.21 23.39 17.34
N GLN A 159 -0.83 23.11 18.14
CA GLN A 159 -1.52 24.16 18.92
C GLN A 159 -0.59 24.67 20.02
N PRO A 160 -0.36 26.02 20.12
CA PRO A 160 0.36 26.55 21.25
C PRO A 160 -0.41 26.20 22.52
N CYS A 161 0.31 25.74 23.55
CA CYS A 161 -0.27 25.57 24.87
C CYS A 161 -0.85 26.93 25.29
N ASN A 162 -2.17 27.01 25.40
CA ASN A 162 -2.81 28.10 26.14
C ASN A 162 -2.55 27.83 27.61
N GLU A 163 -1.32 28.11 28.05
CA GLU A 163 -1.04 28.33 29.46
C GLU A 163 -1.75 29.63 29.84
N GLY A 164 -2.90 29.45 30.47
CA GLY A 164 -3.54 30.55 31.20
C GLY A 164 -2.58 31.08 32.21
N CYS A 165 -1.98 32.22 31.93
CA CYS A 165 -1.39 33.09 32.94
C CYS A 165 -2.48 33.52 33.91
N ASN A 166 -2.66 32.75 35.00
CA ASN A 166 -3.22 33.29 36.21
C ASN A 166 -2.05 33.74 37.09
N SER A 167 -1.63 34.99 36.89
CA SER A 167 -0.88 35.77 37.85
C SER A 167 -1.91 36.32 38.84
N SER A 168 -1.84 35.89 40.06
CA SER A 168 -2.38 36.58 41.21
C SER A 168 -1.36 36.49 42.34
#